data_8a20d90267ec44b35f2253bdbe0be9bb
#
_entry.id   8a20d90267ec44b35f2253bdbe0be9bb
#
_cell.length_a   1.000
_cell.length_b   1.000
_cell.length_c   1.000
_cell.angle_alpha   90.00
_cell.angle_beta   90.00
_cell.angle_gamma   90.00
#
_symmetry.space_group_name_H-M   'P 1'
#
loop_
_entity.id
_entity.type
_entity.pdbx_description
1 polymer ?
#
loop_
_entity_poly.entity_id
_entity_poly.type
_entity_poly.pdbx_seq_one_letter_code
_entity_poly.pdbx_strand_id
1 'polypeptide(L)'
;VEEGHEIRCFVRNPKKASFLQEWGCELTRGNLLNSSDIEYALQDVEAVIDAATSRPDDSKSIYETDWDGKLNLFNACESLKVKRVIFLSILLTEKFRNVPLMDIKYCTEKLLEKSSFDYTIFNCAAFMQGVIGQFAIPVLDSQAVWMSGTPTKIAYMNTQDMAKVIVSAVNNPKTHRLKLPLVGPKAWDSNEVISLCEKFSDKKAKIFRVSPFIISITQKVVSFFQDSLNVAERLAFAEVTSSGLPLDADMSKTYELLKKRI
;
A
#
# COMPACT_ATOMS: atom_id res chain seq x y z
N VAL A 1 -6.98 -9.47 -16.28
CA VAL A 1 -6.86 -10.06 -17.61
C VAL A 1 -6.93 -11.59 -17.54
N GLU A 2 -6.04 -12.25 -16.80
CA GLU A 2 -6.01 -13.74 -16.69
C GLU A 2 -7.35 -14.36 -16.23
N GLU A 3 -8.14 -13.66 -15.44
CA GLU A 3 -9.45 -14.10 -14.97
C GLU A 3 -10.61 -13.55 -15.83
N GLY A 4 -10.33 -13.04 -17.04
CA GLY A 4 -11.34 -12.59 -18.01
C GLY A 4 -11.84 -11.16 -17.81
N HIS A 5 -11.24 -10.38 -16.91
CA HIS A 5 -11.59 -8.97 -16.74
C HIS A 5 -10.92 -8.08 -17.80
N GLU A 6 -11.64 -7.11 -18.30
CA GLU A 6 -11.08 -5.99 -19.05
C GLU A 6 -10.53 -4.96 -18.06
N ILE A 7 -9.24 -4.64 -18.19
CA ILE A 7 -8.52 -3.80 -17.23
C ILE A 7 -8.11 -2.49 -17.86
N ARG A 8 -8.57 -1.38 -17.30
CA ARG A 8 -8.09 -0.04 -17.61
C ARG A 8 -7.20 0.46 -16.49
N CYS A 9 -5.94 0.73 -16.80
CA CYS A 9 -4.96 1.23 -15.85
C CYS A 9 -4.84 2.76 -15.98
N PHE A 10 -5.29 3.49 -14.96
CA PHE A 10 -5.14 4.94 -14.88
C PHE A 10 -3.75 5.30 -14.36
N VAL A 11 -2.92 5.89 -15.20
CA VAL A 11 -1.49 6.10 -14.93
C VAL A 11 -1.02 7.50 -15.26
N ARG A 12 -0.14 8.08 -14.43
CA ARG A 12 0.45 9.41 -14.69
C ARG A 12 1.44 9.39 -15.87
N ASN A 13 2.17 8.30 -16.04
CA ASN A 13 3.19 8.15 -17.07
C ASN A 13 3.03 6.82 -17.81
N PRO A 14 2.33 6.79 -18.96
CA PRO A 14 2.15 5.57 -19.74
C PRO A 14 3.45 4.92 -20.20
N LYS A 15 4.50 5.71 -20.48
CA LYS A 15 5.80 5.14 -20.92
C LYS A 15 6.44 4.26 -19.84
N LYS A 16 6.31 4.65 -18.54
CA LYS A 16 6.79 3.83 -17.43
C LYS A 16 5.89 2.61 -17.13
N ALA A 17 4.69 2.60 -17.67
CA ALA A 17 3.67 1.56 -17.44
C ALA A 17 3.40 0.71 -18.70
N SER A 18 4.21 0.84 -19.76
CA SER A 18 4.00 0.15 -21.06
C SER A 18 3.92 -1.37 -20.93
N PHE A 19 4.62 -1.97 -19.96
CA PHE A 19 4.56 -3.41 -19.69
C PHE A 19 3.14 -3.90 -19.35
N LEU A 20 2.26 -3.02 -18.82
CA LEU A 20 0.87 -3.39 -18.55
C LEU A 20 0.06 -3.59 -19.84
N GLN A 21 0.41 -2.89 -20.94
CA GLN A 21 -0.19 -3.12 -22.24
C GLN A 21 0.18 -4.49 -22.81
N GLU A 22 1.43 -4.92 -22.59
CA GLU A 22 1.88 -6.27 -22.97
C GLU A 22 1.11 -7.36 -22.21
N TRP A 23 0.59 -7.04 -21.02
CA TRP A 23 -0.28 -7.91 -20.24
C TRP A 23 -1.78 -7.80 -20.60
N GLY A 24 -2.11 -7.01 -21.63
CA GLY A 24 -3.47 -6.86 -22.13
C GLY A 24 -4.30 -5.79 -21.43
N CYS A 25 -3.68 -4.85 -20.69
CA CYS A 25 -4.41 -3.75 -20.07
C CYS A 25 -4.50 -2.53 -21.02
N GLU A 26 -5.63 -1.83 -20.97
CA GLU A 26 -5.76 -0.49 -21.53
C GLU A 26 -5.03 0.51 -20.62
N LEU A 27 -4.24 1.43 -21.18
CA LEU A 27 -3.63 2.53 -20.44
C LEU A 27 -4.37 3.83 -20.68
N THR A 28 -4.86 4.46 -19.62
CA THR A 28 -5.40 5.82 -19.67
C THR A 28 -4.48 6.75 -18.90
N ARG A 29 -3.97 7.78 -19.57
CA ARG A 29 -3.13 8.80 -18.93
C ARG A 29 -4.00 9.77 -18.14
N GLY A 30 -3.61 10.08 -16.90
CA GLY A 30 -4.24 11.12 -16.11
C GLY A 30 -3.65 11.29 -14.74
N ASN A 31 -4.22 12.23 -13.98
CA ASN A 31 -3.82 12.57 -12.63
C ASN A 31 -5.05 12.56 -11.71
N LEU A 32 -4.95 11.94 -10.54
CA LEU A 32 -6.02 11.95 -9.53
C LEU A 32 -6.40 13.36 -9.03
N LEU A 33 -5.55 14.36 -9.25
CA LEU A 33 -5.85 15.76 -8.95
C LEU A 33 -6.66 16.47 -10.04
N ASN A 34 -6.94 15.79 -11.15
CA ASN A 34 -7.73 16.33 -12.26
C ASN A 34 -9.01 15.50 -12.43
N SER A 35 -10.15 16.08 -12.06
CA SER A 35 -11.45 15.39 -12.12
C SER A 35 -11.82 14.97 -13.53
N SER A 36 -11.52 15.75 -14.57
CA SER A 36 -11.84 15.40 -15.96
C SER A 36 -11.03 14.19 -16.46
N ASP A 37 -9.78 14.05 -16.02
CA ASP A 37 -8.99 12.85 -16.34
C ASP A 37 -9.62 11.60 -15.71
N ILE A 38 -10.10 11.72 -14.45
CA ILE A 38 -10.74 10.62 -13.73
C ILE A 38 -12.06 10.25 -14.40
N GLU A 39 -12.92 11.24 -14.70
CA GLU A 39 -14.20 11.02 -15.35
C GLU A 39 -14.04 10.32 -16.70
N TYR A 40 -13.05 10.73 -17.48
CA TYR A 40 -12.71 10.04 -18.73
C TYR A 40 -12.30 8.59 -18.50
N ALA A 41 -11.44 8.35 -17.51
CA ALA A 41 -10.96 7.00 -17.19
C ALA A 41 -12.04 6.07 -16.65
N LEU A 42 -13.10 6.62 -16.03
CA LEU A 42 -14.20 5.86 -15.42
C LEU A 42 -15.37 5.58 -16.37
N GLN A 43 -15.32 6.04 -17.64
CA GLN A 43 -16.37 5.71 -18.60
C GLN A 43 -16.48 4.20 -18.81
N ASP A 44 -17.69 3.64 -18.66
CA ASP A 44 -17.99 2.23 -18.81
C ASP A 44 -17.26 1.30 -17.81
N VAL A 45 -16.80 1.85 -16.67
CA VAL A 45 -16.14 1.10 -15.60
C VAL A 45 -17.18 0.60 -14.58
N GLU A 46 -17.18 -0.68 -14.29
CA GLU A 46 -18.05 -1.31 -13.30
C GLU A 46 -17.47 -1.31 -11.89
N ALA A 47 -16.14 -1.43 -11.78
CA ALA A 47 -15.44 -1.53 -10.50
C ALA A 47 -14.10 -0.77 -10.51
N VAL A 48 -13.75 -0.17 -9.40
CA VAL A 48 -12.48 0.50 -9.18
C VAL A 48 -11.66 -0.23 -8.12
N ILE A 49 -10.40 -0.50 -8.43
CA ILE A 49 -9.40 -0.96 -7.46
C ILE A 49 -8.44 0.20 -7.22
N ASP A 50 -8.52 0.80 -6.05
CA ASP A 50 -7.63 1.88 -5.66
C ASP A 50 -6.39 1.35 -4.94
N ALA A 51 -5.31 1.21 -5.69
CA ALA A 51 -3.97 0.87 -5.21
C ALA A 51 -2.98 2.04 -5.35
N ALA A 52 -3.49 3.23 -5.69
CA ALA A 52 -2.64 4.40 -5.87
C ALA A 52 -2.19 4.98 -4.52
N THR A 53 -0.92 5.36 -4.46
CA THR A 53 -0.32 6.09 -3.33
C THR A 53 0.86 6.90 -3.81
N SER A 54 1.21 7.95 -3.08
CA SER A 54 2.38 8.79 -3.38
C SER A 54 3.69 8.01 -3.19
N ARG A 55 4.71 8.43 -3.90
CA ARG A 55 6.08 7.91 -3.78
C ARG A 55 6.98 8.96 -3.12
N PRO A 56 8.14 8.57 -2.54
CA PRO A 56 9.07 9.53 -1.94
C PRO A 56 9.57 10.59 -2.91
N ASP A 57 9.68 10.23 -4.21
CA ASP A 57 10.16 11.07 -5.31
C ASP A 57 9.04 11.83 -6.04
N ASP A 58 7.80 11.74 -5.57
CA ASP A 58 6.69 12.49 -6.13
C ASP A 58 6.79 13.96 -5.73
N SER A 59 6.50 14.86 -6.69
CA SER A 59 6.44 16.31 -6.48
C SER A 59 5.21 16.77 -5.71
N LYS A 60 4.22 15.90 -5.54
CA LYS A 60 2.98 16.14 -4.82
C LYS A 60 3.03 15.48 -3.46
N SER A 61 2.50 16.17 -2.45
CA SER A 61 2.42 15.64 -1.09
C SER A 61 1.52 14.41 -1.00
N ILE A 62 1.66 13.64 0.08
CA ILE A 62 0.73 12.53 0.36
C ILE A 62 -0.70 13.03 0.54
N TYR A 63 -0.90 14.25 1.09
CA TYR A 63 -2.22 14.83 1.24
C TYR A 63 -2.88 15.09 -0.10
N GLU A 64 -2.15 15.68 -1.06
CA GLU A 64 -2.68 15.90 -2.41
C GLU A 64 -3.01 14.56 -3.09
N THR A 65 -2.10 13.58 -3.06
CA THR A 65 -2.28 12.32 -3.79
C THR A 65 -3.20 11.33 -3.06
N ASP A 66 -2.96 11.11 -1.76
CA ASP A 66 -3.61 10.05 -0.99
C ASP A 66 -4.88 10.52 -0.27
N TRP A 67 -5.16 11.85 -0.23
CA TRP A 67 -6.42 12.39 0.29
C TRP A 67 -7.23 13.11 -0.79
N ASP A 68 -6.76 14.25 -1.32
CA ASP A 68 -7.52 15.03 -2.31
C ASP A 68 -7.80 14.21 -3.58
N GLY A 69 -6.78 13.47 -4.05
CA GLY A 69 -6.94 12.56 -5.19
C GLY A 69 -7.97 11.45 -4.95
N LYS A 70 -8.11 10.95 -3.70
CA LYS A 70 -9.15 9.96 -3.38
C LYS A 70 -10.54 10.57 -3.31
N LEU A 71 -10.67 11.77 -2.76
CA LEU A 71 -11.93 12.51 -2.79
C LEU A 71 -12.41 12.73 -4.22
N ASN A 72 -11.53 13.17 -5.11
CA ASN A 72 -11.86 13.35 -6.52
C ASN A 72 -12.29 12.02 -7.18
N LEU A 73 -11.57 10.93 -6.89
CA LEU A 73 -11.91 9.60 -7.42
C LEU A 73 -13.29 9.14 -6.97
N PHE A 74 -13.60 9.26 -5.67
CA PHE A 74 -14.88 8.78 -5.14
C PHE A 74 -16.03 9.67 -5.60
N ASN A 75 -15.87 11.00 -5.69
CA ASN A 75 -16.86 11.90 -6.26
C ASN A 75 -17.15 11.54 -7.73
N ALA A 76 -16.13 11.25 -8.53
CA ALA A 76 -16.33 10.82 -9.91
C ALA A 76 -17.02 9.44 -10.00
N CYS A 77 -16.66 8.49 -9.11
CA CYS A 77 -17.36 7.21 -9.02
C CYS A 77 -18.86 7.38 -8.71
N GLU A 78 -19.21 8.26 -7.77
CA GLU A 78 -20.62 8.57 -7.44
C GLU A 78 -21.36 9.18 -8.64
N SER A 79 -20.76 10.18 -9.30
CA SER A 79 -21.33 10.87 -10.45
C SER A 79 -21.60 9.92 -11.64
N LEU A 80 -20.67 8.98 -11.89
CA LEU A 80 -20.77 8.00 -12.96
C LEU A 80 -21.42 6.67 -12.55
N LYS A 81 -21.93 6.60 -11.30
CA LYS A 81 -22.63 5.43 -10.75
C LYS A 81 -21.79 4.16 -10.67
N VAL A 82 -20.48 4.29 -10.57
CA VAL A 82 -19.58 3.17 -10.27
C VAL A 82 -19.73 2.81 -8.80
N LYS A 83 -20.39 1.70 -8.52
CA LYS A 83 -20.73 1.32 -7.13
C LYS A 83 -19.67 0.47 -6.45
N ARG A 84 -18.92 -0.32 -7.22
CA ARG A 84 -17.94 -1.27 -6.67
C ARG A 84 -16.57 -0.61 -6.49
N VAL A 85 -16.12 -0.50 -5.24
CA VAL A 85 -14.82 0.11 -4.90
C VAL A 85 -14.02 -0.84 -4.01
N ILE A 86 -12.81 -1.18 -4.41
CA ILE A 86 -11.85 -1.92 -3.61
C ILE A 86 -10.72 -0.98 -3.23
N PHE A 87 -10.46 -0.85 -1.94
CA PHE A 87 -9.45 0.06 -1.40
C PHE A 87 -8.36 -0.69 -0.64
N LEU A 88 -7.10 -0.39 -0.94
CA LEU A 88 -5.96 -0.93 -0.22
C LEU A 88 -5.56 0.02 0.90
N SER A 89 -5.84 -0.40 2.12
CA SER A 89 -5.47 0.28 3.34
C SER A 89 -4.32 -0.43 4.06
N ILE A 90 -4.02 -0.03 5.28
CA ILE A 90 -2.94 -0.56 6.09
C ILE A 90 -3.53 -1.10 7.40
N LEU A 91 -2.94 -2.15 7.98
CA LEU A 91 -3.31 -2.63 9.31
C LEU A 91 -3.05 -1.57 10.38
N LEU A 92 -3.89 -1.54 11.42
CA LEU A 92 -3.74 -0.71 12.60
C LEU A 92 -3.76 0.81 12.32
N THR A 93 -4.43 1.26 11.27
CA THR A 93 -4.57 2.71 10.96
C THR A 93 -5.11 3.49 12.15
N GLU A 94 -6.04 2.93 12.91
CA GLU A 94 -6.66 3.56 14.07
C GLU A 94 -5.70 3.78 15.27
N LYS A 95 -4.60 3.00 15.32
CA LYS A 95 -3.62 3.09 16.42
C LYS A 95 -2.50 4.10 16.17
N PHE A 96 -2.27 4.44 14.91
CA PHE A 96 -1.15 5.28 14.49
C PHE A 96 -1.61 6.56 13.77
N ARG A 97 -2.65 7.18 14.27
CA ARG A 97 -3.21 8.40 13.68
C ARG A 97 -2.31 9.64 13.75
N ASN A 98 -1.27 9.60 14.55
CA ASN A 98 -0.20 10.59 14.56
C ASN A 98 0.76 10.45 13.36
N VAL A 99 0.72 9.33 12.62
CA VAL A 99 1.50 9.12 11.41
C VAL A 99 0.66 9.52 10.20
N PRO A 100 1.06 10.53 9.40
CA PRO A 100 0.21 11.14 8.37
C PRO A 100 -0.41 10.14 7.39
N LEU A 101 0.37 9.21 6.85
CA LEU A 101 -0.16 8.19 5.92
C LEU A 101 -1.21 7.29 6.60
N MET A 102 -1.00 6.92 7.87
CA MET A 102 -1.94 6.09 8.61
C MET A 102 -3.24 6.83 8.88
N ASP A 103 -3.16 8.13 9.22
CA ASP A 103 -4.34 8.97 9.43
C ASP A 103 -5.14 9.16 8.14
N ILE A 104 -4.48 9.43 7.03
CA ILE A 104 -5.13 9.53 5.70
C ILE A 104 -5.85 8.22 5.36
N LYS A 105 -5.18 7.07 5.53
CA LYS A 105 -5.79 5.76 5.28
C LYS A 105 -7.00 5.52 6.19
N TYR A 106 -6.90 5.84 7.48
CA TYR A 106 -8.02 5.76 8.41
C TYR A 106 -9.19 6.65 7.99
N CYS A 107 -8.93 7.91 7.64
CA CYS A 107 -9.98 8.84 7.19
C CYS A 107 -10.65 8.34 5.90
N THR A 108 -9.88 7.79 4.95
CA THR A 108 -10.41 7.20 3.72
C THR A 108 -11.28 5.97 4.01
N GLU A 109 -10.88 5.10 4.95
CA GLU A 109 -11.71 3.99 5.41
C GLU A 109 -13.06 4.50 5.97
N LYS A 110 -13.02 5.54 6.81
CA LYS A 110 -14.25 6.13 7.39
C LYS A 110 -15.14 6.80 6.35
N LEU A 111 -14.55 7.38 5.30
CA LEU A 111 -15.29 7.93 4.17
C LEU A 111 -16.02 6.80 3.42
N LEU A 112 -15.35 5.71 3.09
CA LEU A 112 -15.95 4.55 2.43
C LEU A 112 -17.04 3.88 3.29
N GLU A 113 -16.81 3.72 4.60
CA GLU A 113 -17.81 3.15 5.53
C GLU A 113 -19.13 3.94 5.54
N LYS A 114 -19.06 5.26 5.34
CA LYS A 114 -20.23 6.15 5.28
C LYS A 114 -20.83 6.31 3.88
N SER A 115 -20.12 5.88 2.85
CA SER A 115 -20.55 6.02 1.45
C SER A 115 -21.65 5.03 1.07
N SER A 116 -22.23 5.23 -0.12
CA SER A 116 -23.19 4.31 -0.74
C SER A 116 -22.50 3.17 -1.52
N PHE A 117 -21.17 3.14 -1.57
CA PHE A 117 -20.42 2.14 -2.34
C PHE A 117 -20.56 0.72 -1.79
N ASP A 118 -20.51 -0.25 -2.68
CA ASP A 118 -20.26 -1.64 -2.38
C ASP A 118 -18.75 -1.84 -2.20
N TYR A 119 -18.19 -1.23 -1.16
CA TYR A 119 -16.76 -1.24 -0.93
C TYR A 119 -16.24 -2.56 -0.36
N THR A 120 -14.96 -2.85 -0.61
CA THR A 120 -14.15 -3.77 0.21
C THR A 120 -12.85 -3.05 0.56
N ILE A 121 -12.53 -3.00 1.84
CA ILE A 121 -11.27 -2.43 2.32
C ILE A 121 -10.35 -3.58 2.70
N PHE A 122 -9.20 -3.69 2.05
CA PHE A 122 -8.17 -4.63 2.43
C PHE A 122 -7.12 -3.94 3.31
N ASN A 123 -7.02 -4.36 4.57
CA ASN A 123 -6.00 -3.88 5.50
C ASN A 123 -4.73 -4.73 5.35
N CYS A 124 -3.74 -4.19 4.66
CA CYS A 124 -2.49 -4.85 4.33
C CYS A 124 -1.43 -4.67 5.43
N ALA A 125 -0.59 -5.66 5.67
CA ALA A 125 0.57 -5.50 6.55
C ALA A 125 1.73 -4.83 5.80
N ALA A 126 2.38 -5.55 4.90
CA ALA A 126 3.45 -5.05 4.06
C ALA A 126 3.68 -5.99 2.86
N PHE A 127 4.45 -5.49 1.89
CA PHE A 127 4.75 -6.22 0.66
C PHE A 127 6.11 -6.94 0.76
N MET A 128 6.15 -8.22 0.39
CA MET A 128 7.38 -9.00 0.38
C MET A 128 8.44 -8.41 -0.56
N GLN A 129 8.03 -7.72 -1.62
CA GLN A 129 8.93 -7.01 -2.53
C GLN A 129 9.74 -5.89 -1.83
N GLY A 130 9.18 -5.30 -0.77
CA GLY A 130 9.90 -4.31 0.06
C GLY A 130 11.10 -4.90 0.81
N VAL A 131 11.03 -6.18 1.18
CA VAL A 131 12.12 -6.92 1.86
C VAL A 131 13.38 -6.98 1.00
N ILE A 132 13.22 -7.08 -0.32
CA ILE A 132 14.34 -7.15 -1.27
C ILE A 132 15.21 -5.89 -1.16
N GLY A 133 14.63 -4.72 -1.32
CA GLY A 133 15.37 -3.46 -1.27
C GLY A 133 15.86 -3.10 0.13
N GLN A 134 15.09 -3.43 1.16
CA GLN A 134 15.39 -3.04 2.54
C GLN A 134 16.46 -3.93 3.20
N PHE A 135 16.50 -5.21 2.88
CA PHE A 135 17.36 -6.20 3.54
C PHE A 135 18.22 -6.99 2.57
N ALA A 136 17.64 -7.60 1.54
CA ALA A 136 18.37 -8.57 0.70
C ALA A 136 19.49 -7.89 -0.11
N ILE A 137 19.19 -6.81 -0.83
CA ILE A 137 20.21 -6.07 -1.61
C ILE A 137 21.33 -5.53 -0.72
N PRO A 138 21.07 -4.81 0.40
CA PRO A 138 22.14 -4.38 1.28
C PRO A 138 23.04 -5.49 1.80
N VAL A 139 22.48 -6.66 2.16
CA VAL A 139 23.30 -7.81 2.59
C VAL A 139 24.13 -8.35 1.44
N LEU A 140 23.53 -8.55 0.25
CA LEU A 140 24.22 -9.03 -0.95
C LEU A 140 25.36 -8.11 -1.38
N ASP A 141 25.15 -6.81 -1.33
CA ASP A 141 26.13 -5.80 -1.75
C ASP A 141 27.07 -5.36 -0.63
N SER A 142 27.00 -6.01 0.54
CA SER A 142 27.78 -5.64 1.75
C SER A 142 27.61 -4.19 2.17
N GLN A 143 26.42 -3.62 1.92
CA GLN A 143 26.01 -2.31 2.34
C GLN A 143 25.43 -2.32 3.76
N ALA A 144 25.18 -1.12 4.31
CA ALA A 144 24.57 -0.96 5.62
C ALA A 144 23.08 -1.34 5.59
N VAL A 145 22.65 -2.19 6.52
CA VAL A 145 21.23 -2.42 6.84
C VAL A 145 20.85 -1.51 8.00
N TRP A 146 19.98 -0.55 7.74
CA TRP A 146 19.54 0.41 8.73
C TRP A 146 18.33 -0.12 9.50
N MET A 147 18.42 -0.12 10.82
CA MET A 147 17.36 -0.55 11.72
C MET A 147 17.06 0.52 12.76
N SER A 148 15.81 0.61 13.19
CA SER A 148 15.39 1.54 14.26
C SER A 148 14.37 0.89 15.18
N GLY A 149 14.33 1.36 16.43
CA GLY A 149 13.35 0.99 17.44
C GLY A 149 13.29 -0.50 17.77
N THR A 150 12.10 -0.94 18.19
CA THR A 150 11.85 -2.34 18.54
C THR A 150 11.49 -3.12 17.29
N PRO A 151 12.15 -4.26 17.00
CA PRO A 151 11.77 -5.10 15.86
C PRO A 151 10.30 -5.48 15.91
N THR A 152 9.56 -5.10 14.88
CA THR A 152 8.14 -5.39 14.75
C THR A 152 7.95 -6.63 13.88
N LYS A 153 7.09 -7.55 14.31
CA LYS A 153 6.69 -8.69 13.50
C LYS A 153 5.71 -8.26 12.43
N ILE A 154 6.06 -8.50 11.17
CA ILE A 154 5.29 -8.08 9.99
C ILE A 154 4.99 -9.30 9.13
N ALA A 155 3.72 -9.54 8.86
CA ALA A 155 3.26 -10.63 7.97
C ALA A 155 3.29 -10.17 6.51
N TYR A 156 4.51 -10.16 5.94
CA TYR A 156 4.73 -9.77 4.54
C TYR A 156 3.99 -10.69 3.58
N MET A 157 3.34 -10.11 2.59
CA MET A 157 2.62 -10.83 1.54
C MET A 157 3.18 -10.52 0.15
N ASN A 158 3.23 -11.53 -0.71
CA ASN A 158 3.63 -11.36 -2.10
C ASN A 158 2.54 -10.56 -2.85
N THR A 159 2.94 -9.55 -3.64
CA THR A 159 1.99 -8.70 -4.37
C THR A 159 1.17 -9.46 -5.41
N GLN A 160 1.70 -10.54 -6.01
CA GLN A 160 0.93 -11.37 -6.93
C GLN A 160 -0.19 -12.13 -6.21
N ASP A 161 0.10 -12.66 -5.01
CA ASP A 161 -0.91 -13.34 -4.21
C ASP A 161 -1.96 -12.35 -3.68
N MET A 162 -1.53 -11.14 -3.28
CA MET A 162 -2.46 -10.06 -2.98
C MET A 162 -3.39 -9.76 -4.16
N ALA A 163 -2.85 -9.64 -5.37
CA ALA A 163 -3.64 -9.38 -6.57
C ALA A 163 -4.70 -10.45 -6.81
N LYS A 164 -4.35 -11.75 -6.64
CA LYS A 164 -5.31 -12.85 -6.75
C LYS A 164 -6.46 -12.74 -5.75
N VAL A 165 -6.15 -12.35 -4.49
CA VAL A 165 -7.17 -12.13 -3.45
C VAL A 165 -8.05 -10.93 -3.82
N ILE A 166 -7.45 -9.82 -4.22
CA ILE A 166 -8.17 -8.60 -4.57
C ILE A 166 -9.11 -8.85 -5.76
N VAL A 167 -8.62 -9.49 -6.82
CA VAL A 167 -9.44 -9.80 -8.01
C VAL A 167 -10.60 -10.72 -7.66
N SER A 168 -10.39 -11.74 -6.79
CA SER A 168 -11.48 -12.61 -6.37
C SER A 168 -12.60 -11.91 -5.57
N ALA A 169 -12.34 -10.70 -5.06
CA ALA A 169 -13.32 -9.89 -4.37
C ALA A 169 -14.15 -9.00 -5.33
N VAL A 170 -13.70 -8.76 -6.56
CA VAL A 170 -14.34 -7.80 -7.49
C VAL A 170 -15.81 -8.14 -7.68
N ASN A 171 -16.09 -9.36 -8.10
CA ASN A 171 -17.46 -9.84 -8.38
C ASN A 171 -18.06 -10.66 -7.23
N ASN A 172 -17.54 -10.53 -6.00
CA ASN A 172 -18.02 -11.31 -4.86
C ASN A 172 -18.84 -10.46 -3.89
N PRO A 173 -20.18 -10.51 -3.93
CA PRO A 173 -21.05 -9.71 -3.07
C PRO A 173 -20.88 -10.00 -1.57
N LYS A 174 -20.33 -11.17 -1.19
CA LYS A 174 -20.05 -11.49 0.21
C LYS A 174 -18.96 -10.62 0.83
N THR A 175 -18.18 -9.92 0.00
CA THR A 175 -17.13 -9.00 0.45
C THR A 175 -17.59 -7.54 0.49
N HIS A 176 -18.83 -7.25 0.05
CA HIS A 176 -19.35 -5.89 0.03
C HIS A 176 -19.47 -5.35 1.46
N ARG A 177 -19.05 -4.08 1.61
CA ARG A 177 -19.08 -3.29 2.85
C ARG A 177 -18.31 -3.93 4.00
N LEU A 178 -17.24 -4.67 3.67
CA LEU A 178 -16.37 -5.30 4.66
C LEU A 178 -14.96 -4.71 4.66
N LYS A 179 -14.36 -4.73 5.87
CA LYS A 179 -12.92 -4.58 6.09
C LYS A 179 -12.34 -5.98 6.31
N LEU A 180 -11.36 -6.35 5.52
CA LEU A 180 -10.74 -7.67 5.54
C LEU A 180 -9.22 -7.54 5.67
N PRO A 181 -8.57 -8.31 6.54
CA PRO A 181 -7.12 -8.36 6.58
C PRO A 181 -6.58 -8.97 5.28
N LEU A 182 -5.41 -8.51 4.85
CA LEU A 182 -4.68 -9.04 3.71
C LEU A 182 -3.19 -9.08 4.07
N VAL A 183 -2.78 -10.22 4.64
CA VAL A 183 -1.46 -10.42 5.23
C VAL A 183 -0.87 -11.76 4.82
N GLY A 184 0.45 -11.89 4.93
CA GLY A 184 1.14 -13.14 4.63
C GLY A 184 0.91 -14.22 5.69
N PRO A 185 1.30 -15.47 5.40
CA PRO A 185 1.02 -16.62 6.25
C PRO A 185 1.85 -16.67 7.53
N LYS A 186 2.91 -15.87 7.61
CA LYS A 186 3.80 -15.79 8.78
C LYS A 186 4.33 -14.38 8.96
N ALA A 187 4.33 -13.92 10.21
CA ALA A 187 4.97 -12.66 10.58
C ALA A 187 6.45 -12.87 10.88
N TRP A 188 7.29 -11.98 10.36
CA TRP A 188 8.75 -11.97 10.49
C TRP A 188 9.20 -10.64 11.06
N ASP A 189 10.14 -10.66 12.00
CA ASP A 189 10.84 -9.44 12.39
C ASP A 189 12.10 -9.22 11.54
N SER A 190 12.65 -8.01 11.63
CA SER A 190 13.80 -7.62 10.83
C SER A 190 15.05 -8.48 11.10
N ASN A 191 15.25 -8.97 12.32
CA ASN A 191 16.40 -9.84 12.63
C ASN A 191 16.24 -11.21 11.97
N GLU A 192 15.01 -11.78 12.01
CA GLU A 192 14.71 -13.05 11.32
C GLU A 192 14.92 -12.92 9.81
N VAL A 193 14.47 -11.80 9.20
CA VAL A 193 14.66 -11.55 7.75
C VAL A 193 16.15 -11.39 7.41
N ILE A 194 16.90 -10.61 8.21
CA ILE A 194 18.36 -10.45 7.99
C ILE A 194 19.05 -11.79 8.09
N SER A 195 18.72 -12.61 9.10
CA SER A 195 19.31 -13.96 9.26
C SER A 195 19.04 -14.86 8.06
N LEU A 196 17.84 -14.75 7.43
CA LEU A 196 17.56 -15.45 6.18
C LEU A 196 18.43 -14.93 5.03
N CYS A 197 18.57 -13.61 4.88
CA CYS A 197 19.42 -13.02 3.86
C CYS A 197 20.87 -13.46 4.02
N GLU A 198 21.42 -13.46 5.25
CA GLU A 198 22.75 -13.95 5.54
C GLU A 198 22.92 -15.44 5.15
N LYS A 199 21.95 -16.26 5.55
CA LYS A 199 21.96 -17.71 5.27
C LYS A 199 21.99 -18.02 3.76
N PHE A 200 21.19 -17.30 2.98
CA PHE A 200 21.09 -17.58 1.53
C PHE A 200 22.17 -16.90 0.70
N SER A 201 22.80 -15.83 1.21
CA SER A 201 23.87 -15.11 0.51
C SER A 201 25.28 -15.53 0.91
N ASP A 202 25.42 -16.29 2.00
CA ASP A 202 26.69 -16.61 2.66
C ASP A 202 27.51 -15.35 3.03
N LYS A 203 26.82 -14.26 3.31
CA LYS A 203 27.41 -12.98 3.70
C LYS A 203 26.86 -12.50 5.04
N LYS A 204 27.68 -11.73 5.77
CA LYS A 204 27.27 -11.12 7.03
C LYS A 204 26.72 -9.72 6.82
N ALA A 205 25.59 -9.43 7.44
CA ALA A 205 24.94 -8.13 7.39
C ALA A 205 25.73 -7.09 8.23
N LYS A 206 25.89 -5.90 7.68
CA LYS A 206 26.43 -4.72 8.42
C LYS A 206 25.25 -3.94 8.99
N ILE A 207 24.86 -4.27 10.21
CA ILE A 207 23.69 -3.67 10.86
C ILE A 207 24.06 -2.36 11.55
N PHE A 208 23.38 -1.28 11.17
CA PHE A 208 23.46 0.03 11.82
C PHE A 208 22.15 0.35 12.52
N ARG A 209 22.21 0.54 13.83
CA ARG A 209 21.02 0.89 14.64
C ARG A 209 20.95 2.40 14.84
N VAL A 210 19.84 2.98 14.39
CA VAL A 210 19.55 4.42 14.57
C VAL A 210 18.52 4.55 15.70
N SER A 211 18.80 5.47 16.63
CA SER A 211 17.83 5.78 17.68
C SER A 211 16.55 6.38 17.07
N PRO A 212 15.35 5.96 17.52
CA PRO A 212 14.09 6.61 17.11
C PRO A 212 14.09 8.13 17.33
N PHE A 213 14.78 8.60 18.36
CA PHE A 213 14.96 10.04 18.63
C PHE A 213 15.70 10.77 17.50
N ILE A 214 16.73 10.15 16.93
CA ILE A 214 17.47 10.74 15.78
C ILE A 214 16.54 10.79 14.57
N ILE A 215 15.77 9.76 14.31
CA ILE A 215 14.79 9.74 13.20
C ILE A 215 13.77 10.85 13.37
N SER A 216 13.24 11.06 14.57
CA SER A 216 12.24 12.10 14.84
C SER A 216 12.81 13.52 14.67
N ILE A 217 14.06 13.74 15.03
CA ILE A 217 14.75 15.04 14.79
C ILE A 217 14.95 15.23 13.28
N THR A 218 15.46 14.21 12.58
CA THR A 218 15.68 14.26 11.13
C THR A 218 14.37 14.55 10.40
N GLN A 219 13.29 13.89 10.79
CA GLN A 219 11.94 14.13 10.24
C GLN A 219 11.54 15.60 10.41
N LYS A 220 11.69 16.18 11.61
CA LYS A 220 11.36 17.58 11.88
C LYS A 220 12.21 18.54 11.04
N VAL A 221 13.51 18.28 10.91
CA VAL A 221 14.39 19.11 10.08
C VAL A 221 14.02 19.02 8.61
N VAL A 222 13.81 17.80 8.10
CA VAL A 222 13.45 17.55 6.69
C VAL A 222 12.09 18.16 6.34
N SER A 223 11.13 18.18 7.28
CA SER A 223 9.80 18.77 7.04
C SER A 223 9.79 20.29 6.83
N PHE A 224 10.88 21.01 7.16
CA PHE A 224 11.03 22.42 6.82
C PHE A 224 11.33 22.67 5.34
N PHE A 225 11.71 21.65 4.60
CA PHE A 225 12.04 21.77 3.17
C PHE A 225 10.86 21.21 2.33
N GLN A 226 10.20 22.08 1.57
CA GLN A 226 9.01 21.73 0.78
C GLN A 226 9.24 20.51 -0.16
N ASP A 227 10.42 20.42 -0.78
CA ASP A 227 10.75 19.32 -1.70
C ASP A 227 11.00 17.98 -0.99
N SER A 228 11.00 17.97 0.34
CA SER A 228 11.33 16.80 1.17
C SER A 228 10.15 16.33 2.04
N LEU A 229 8.94 16.89 1.85
CA LEU A 229 7.76 16.55 2.67
C LEU A 229 7.45 15.06 2.64
N ASN A 230 7.43 14.44 1.46
CA ASN A 230 7.16 13.01 1.33
C ASN A 230 8.23 12.14 2.02
N VAL A 231 9.47 12.62 2.10
CA VAL A 231 10.55 11.95 2.84
C VAL A 231 10.28 12.02 4.35
N ALA A 232 9.90 13.19 4.87
CA ALA A 232 9.57 13.39 6.28
C ALA A 232 8.40 12.47 6.71
N GLU A 233 7.37 12.37 5.90
CA GLU A 233 6.19 11.56 6.16
C GLU A 233 6.47 10.06 6.11
N ARG A 234 7.39 9.65 5.24
CA ARG A 234 7.86 8.26 5.22
C ARG A 234 8.77 7.92 6.40
N LEU A 235 9.56 8.86 6.87
CA LEU A 235 10.30 8.70 8.14
C LEU A 235 9.33 8.53 9.31
N ALA A 236 8.17 9.24 9.30
CA ALA A 236 7.13 9.02 10.29
C ALA A 236 6.58 7.58 10.27
N PHE A 237 6.48 6.95 9.10
CA PHE A 237 6.05 5.56 8.98
C PHE A 237 7.01 4.56 9.64
N ALA A 238 8.28 4.94 9.86
CA ALA A 238 9.21 4.12 10.63
C ALA A 238 8.71 3.86 12.08
N GLU A 239 7.88 4.77 12.64
CA GLU A 239 7.23 4.55 13.94
C GLU A 239 6.37 3.29 13.92
N VAL A 240 5.59 3.07 12.88
CA VAL A 240 4.72 1.88 12.74
C VAL A 240 5.56 0.61 12.69
N THR A 241 6.61 0.58 11.87
CA THR A 241 7.45 -0.60 11.65
C THR A 241 8.47 -0.87 12.77
N SER A 242 8.62 0.08 13.70
CA SER A 242 9.52 -0.03 14.87
C SER A 242 8.80 0.06 16.22
N SER A 243 7.48 -0.03 16.21
CA SER A 243 6.64 0.08 17.42
C SER A 243 6.66 -1.16 18.31
N GLY A 244 7.04 -2.31 17.77
CA GLY A 244 6.90 -3.62 18.43
C GLY A 244 5.47 -4.19 18.37
N LEU A 245 4.48 -3.43 17.89
CA LEU A 245 3.11 -3.93 17.69
C LEU A 245 3.06 -4.77 16.41
N PRO A 246 2.67 -6.07 16.48
CA PRO A 246 2.63 -6.91 15.29
C PRO A 246 1.71 -6.37 14.21
N LEU A 247 2.21 -6.30 12.98
CA LEU A 247 1.42 -6.09 11.77
C LEU A 247 1.05 -7.47 11.21
N ASP A 248 0.11 -8.11 11.85
CA ASP A 248 -0.36 -9.46 11.57
C ASP A 248 -1.86 -9.57 11.87
N ALA A 249 -2.55 -10.49 11.22
CA ALA A 249 -3.97 -10.72 11.43
C ALA A 249 -4.39 -12.13 10.98
N ASP A 250 -5.49 -12.62 11.55
CA ASP A 250 -6.09 -13.88 11.10
C ASP A 250 -6.79 -13.71 9.76
N MET A 251 -6.35 -14.46 8.75
CA MET A 251 -6.89 -14.49 7.40
C MET A 251 -8.06 -15.46 7.19
N SER A 252 -8.45 -16.22 8.22
CA SER A 252 -9.46 -17.28 8.10
C SER A 252 -10.77 -16.80 7.48
N LYS A 253 -11.29 -15.66 7.94
CA LYS A 253 -12.50 -15.04 7.38
C LYS A 253 -12.31 -14.60 5.93
N THR A 254 -11.17 -14.02 5.60
CA THR A 254 -10.86 -13.58 4.23
C THR A 254 -10.83 -14.77 3.28
N TYR A 255 -10.16 -15.86 3.67
CA TYR A 255 -10.10 -17.08 2.86
C TYR A 255 -11.46 -17.78 2.71
N GLU A 256 -12.26 -17.82 3.78
CA GLU A 256 -13.62 -18.38 3.74
C GLU A 256 -14.51 -17.65 2.73
N LEU A 257 -14.53 -16.31 2.81
CA LEU A 257 -15.35 -15.47 1.93
C LEU A 257 -14.94 -15.58 0.46
N LEU A 258 -13.64 -15.63 0.21
CA LEU A 258 -13.08 -15.62 -1.14
C LEU A 258 -12.88 -17.03 -1.72
N LYS A 259 -13.04 -18.09 -0.90
CA LYS A 259 -12.80 -19.49 -1.28
C LYS A 259 -11.40 -19.71 -1.89
N LYS A 260 -10.44 -18.88 -1.53
CA LYS A 260 -9.03 -18.97 -1.95
C LYS A 260 -8.16 -19.05 -0.70
N ARG A 261 -7.28 -20.07 -0.61
CA ARG A 261 -6.10 -20.13 0.25
C ARG A 261 -4.87 -19.80 -0.59
N ILE A 262 -3.98 -19.03 -0.06
CA ILE A 262 -2.69 -18.68 -0.67
C ILE A 262 -1.58 -19.32 0.14
#